data_0ee2abbf59291c68f15fd8af832a7edf
#
_entry.id   0ee2abbf59291c68f15fd8af832a7edf
#
_cell.length_a   1.000
_cell.length_b   1.000
_cell.length_c   1.000
_cell.angle_alpha   90.00
_cell.angle_beta   90.00
_cell.angle_gamma   90.00
#
_symmetry.space_group_name_H-M   'P 1'
#
loop_
_entity.id
_entity.type
_entity.pdbx_description
1 polymer ?
#
loop_
_entity_poly.entity_id
_entity_poly.type
_entity_poly.pdbx_seq_one_letter_code
_entity_poly.pdbx_strand_id
1 'polypeptide(L)'
;MKKWFWILPFFFLLMGNLNIYGESLQSFDAQIQVNESTPSTNDNYFDLQLKPGQESTLNVLVTNLKETEITIIPSFNRAKTNQLGVVEYSGRNQDHPNNLPIDIEKIVSVDKQKFTLAGHEQKKIPLTIKMPEKDFDGVIAGGLYLQEEPKKDIQGNIQHVFSREIAVLLKTQLNKIQPNLELKKAAPTQINQRNAIKATLENTNAAYLSSARIHYEIKKEQQQTPVLTGTQPISFAPNSGTDYLIFLEGKEFEPGTYQLMTNVKNKEINWQQKINFTIS
;
A
#
# COMPACT_ATOMS: atom_id res chain seq x y z
N MET A 1 -24.75 81.23 -3.93
CA MET A 1 -24.45 79.92 -4.54
C MET A 1 -23.28 79.33 -3.76
N LYS A 2 -23.52 78.38 -2.81
CA LYS A 2 -22.49 77.73 -1.98
C LYS A 2 -22.19 76.38 -2.65
N LYS A 3 -20.97 76.19 -3.16
CA LYS A 3 -20.46 74.91 -3.66
C LYS A 3 -19.95 74.08 -2.48
N TRP A 4 -20.57 72.95 -2.19
CA TRP A 4 -20.17 71.99 -1.18
C TRP A 4 -19.23 70.98 -1.83
N PHE A 5 -17.94 71.00 -1.43
CA PHE A 5 -16.93 70.00 -1.80
C PHE A 5 -17.09 68.80 -0.88
N TRP A 6 -17.44 67.64 -1.42
CA TRP A 6 -17.39 66.33 -0.76
C TRP A 6 -15.96 65.82 -0.84
N ILE A 7 -15.27 65.75 0.29
CA ILE A 7 -13.99 65.04 0.41
C ILE A 7 -14.32 63.59 0.81
N LEU A 8 -14.12 62.65 -0.12
CA LEU A 8 -14.14 61.23 0.14
C LEU A 8 -12.79 60.85 0.85
N PRO A 9 -12.78 60.23 2.01
CA PRO A 9 -11.55 59.66 2.57
C PRO A 9 -11.17 58.42 1.78
N PHE A 10 -10.03 58.44 1.13
CA PHE A 10 -9.39 57.32 0.47
C PHE A 10 -8.83 56.39 1.56
N PHE A 11 -9.62 55.35 1.91
CA PHE A 11 -9.19 54.32 2.84
C PHE A 11 -8.27 53.35 2.08
N PHE A 12 -6.95 53.57 2.20
CA PHE A 12 -5.92 52.66 1.68
C PHE A 12 -5.91 51.40 2.55
N LEU A 13 -6.63 50.35 2.11
CA LEU A 13 -6.56 49.01 2.68
C LEU A 13 -5.15 48.48 2.38
N LEU A 14 -4.26 48.57 3.36
CA LEU A 14 -3.04 47.77 3.40
C LEU A 14 -3.44 46.29 3.51
N MET A 15 -3.67 45.64 2.34
CA MET A 15 -3.67 44.19 2.28
C MET A 15 -2.25 43.69 2.47
N GLY A 16 -1.85 43.50 3.72
CA GLY A 16 -0.70 42.69 4.04
C GLY A 16 -0.92 41.31 3.43
N ASN A 17 -0.03 40.88 2.53
CA ASN A 17 0.02 39.51 2.05
C ASN A 17 0.23 38.57 3.26
N LEU A 18 -0.86 38.09 3.83
CA LEU A 18 -0.84 36.96 4.74
C LEU A 18 -0.48 35.73 3.88
N ASN A 19 0.81 35.42 3.79
CA ASN A 19 1.24 34.11 3.33
C ASN A 19 0.71 33.08 4.33
N ILE A 20 -0.47 32.53 4.05
CA ILE A 20 -0.96 31.36 4.76
C ILE A 20 -0.10 30.20 4.26
N TYR A 21 1.01 29.94 4.93
CA TYR A 21 1.73 28.69 4.79
C TYR A 21 0.83 27.59 5.35
N GLY A 22 0.10 26.89 4.50
CA GLY A 22 -0.54 25.64 4.88
C GLY A 22 0.56 24.71 5.39
N GLU A 23 0.54 24.38 6.67
CA GLU A 23 1.50 23.44 7.24
C GLU A 23 1.36 22.13 6.49
N SER A 24 2.43 21.69 5.82
CA SER A 24 2.45 20.41 5.12
C SER A 24 2.11 19.30 6.11
N LEU A 25 1.13 18.45 5.78
CA LEU A 25 0.81 17.27 6.57
C LEU A 25 2.00 16.29 6.64
N GLN A 26 2.95 16.43 5.72
CA GLN A 26 4.17 15.63 5.69
C GLN A 26 5.15 16.12 6.75
N SER A 27 5.55 15.22 7.65
CA SER A 27 6.57 15.52 8.66
C SER A 27 7.98 15.26 8.15
N PHE A 28 8.14 14.32 7.21
CA PHE A 28 9.43 13.97 6.60
C PHE A 28 9.26 13.54 5.15
N ASP A 29 10.34 13.59 4.38
CA ASP A 29 10.46 12.97 3.07
C ASP A 29 11.49 11.84 3.10
N ALA A 30 11.39 10.89 2.15
CA ALA A 30 12.32 9.79 1.99
C ALA A 30 12.53 9.53 0.50
N GLN A 31 13.78 9.65 0.06
CA GLN A 31 14.16 9.55 -1.35
C GLN A 31 15.20 8.45 -1.54
N ILE A 32 15.05 7.67 -2.61
CA ILE A 32 16.06 6.69 -2.99
C ILE A 32 17.34 7.40 -3.47
N GLN A 33 18.49 6.82 -3.12
CA GLN A 33 19.79 7.26 -3.59
C GLN A 33 20.28 6.22 -4.60
N VAL A 34 20.13 6.53 -5.88
CA VAL A 34 20.63 5.68 -6.97
C VAL A 34 22.13 5.90 -7.12
N ASN A 35 22.89 4.82 -7.26
CA ASN A 35 24.32 4.84 -7.54
C ASN A 35 24.65 3.90 -8.71
N GLU A 36 25.86 3.99 -9.26
CA GLU A 36 26.31 3.18 -10.40
C GLU A 36 26.28 1.68 -10.13
N SER A 37 26.46 1.26 -8.87
CA SER A 37 26.44 -0.16 -8.48
C SER A 37 25.06 -0.74 -8.27
N THR A 38 24.04 0.11 -8.19
CA THR A 38 22.63 -0.27 -8.03
C THR A 38 21.74 0.57 -8.94
N PRO A 39 21.85 0.41 -10.26
CA PRO A 39 21.00 1.14 -11.17
C PRO A 39 19.55 0.71 -10.98
N SER A 40 18.70 1.63 -10.51
CA SER A 40 17.27 1.46 -10.51
C SER A 40 16.70 2.09 -11.77
N THR A 41 15.73 1.41 -12.37
CA THR A 41 15.01 1.92 -13.55
C THR A 41 13.90 2.91 -13.16
N ASN A 42 13.74 3.19 -11.87
CA ASN A 42 12.68 4.03 -11.35
C ASN A 42 13.19 4.94 -10.23
N ASP A 43 12.72 6.18 -10.18
CA ASP A 43 13.15 7.19 -9.19
C ASP A 43 12.38 7.11 -7.87
N ASN A 44 11.31 6.30 -7.81
CA ASN A 44 10.42 6.22 -6.64
C ASN A 44 10.55 4.93 -5.84
N TYR A 45 11.14 3.88 -6.44
CA TYR A 45 11.34 2.58 -5.79
C TYR A 45 12.53 1.85 -6.40
N PHE A 46 13.07 0.86 -5.69
CA PHE A 46 14.16 0.03 -6.20
C PHE A 46 13.61 -1.14 -7.01
N ASP A 47 13.98 -1.24 -8.28
CA ASP A 47 13.70 -2.40 -9.16
C ASP A 47 15.03 -2.94 -9.68
N LEU A 48 15.52 -4.02 -9.06
CA LEU A 48 16.88 -4.51 -9.23
C LEU A 48 16.91 -5.93 -9.78
N GLN A 49 17.80 -6.14 -10.73
CA GLN A 49 18.24 -7.46 -11.13
C GLN A 49 19.64 -7.71 -10.56
N LEU A 50 19.75 -8.68 -9.66
CA LEU A 50 20.99 -9.04 -8.99
C LEU A 50 21.30 -10.53 -9.22
N LYS A 51 22.59 -10.85 -9.23
CA LYS A 51 23.05 -12.25 -9.41
C LYS A 51 22.82 -13.05 -8.12
N PRO A 52 22.65 -14.40 -8.23
CA PRO A 52 22.68 -15.27 -7.07
C PRO A 52 23.92 -15.05 -6.21
N GLY A 53 23.78 -15.06 -4.89
CA GLY A 53 24.85 -14.80 -3.93
C GLY A 53 25.38 -13.37 -3.88
N GLN A 54 24.88 -12.46 -4.72
CA GLN A 54 25.32 -11.07 -4.73
C GLN A 54 24.91 -10.32 -3.47
N GLU A 55 25.85 -9.61 -2.86
CA GLU A 55 25.57 -8.63 -1.81
C GLU A 55 25.50 -7.22 -2.42
N SER A 56 24.60 -6.40 -1.91
CA SER A 56 24.42 -5.01 -2.34
C SER A 56 23.90 -4.15 -1.20
N THR A 57 24.14 -2.84 -1.29
CA THR A 57 23.59 -1.87 -0.33
C THR A 57 22.83 -0.78 -1.06
N LEU A 58 21.57 -0.61 -0.69
CA LEU A 58 20.73 0.50 -1.12
C LEU A 58 20.76 1.60 -0.07
N ASN A 59 20.55 2.82 -0.47
CA ASN A 59 20.49 3.95 0.44
C ASN A 59 19.20 4.75 0.24
N VAL A 60 18.56 5.12 1.33
CA VAL A 60 17.42 6.04 1.35
C VAL A 60 17.81 7.26 2.17
N LEU A 61 17.66 8.45 1.60
CA LEU A 61 17.86 9.71 2.30
C LEU A 61 16.54 10.14 2.93
N VAL A 62 16.49 10.23 4.25
CA VAL A 62 15.34 10.72 5.01
C VAL A 62 15.61 12.14 5.45
N THR A 63 14.67 13.05 5.18
CA THR A 63 14.76 14.49 5.51
C THR A 63 13.60 14.88 6.42
N ASN A 64 13.87 15.44 7.57
CA ASN A 64 12.86 16.09 8.40
C ASN A 64 12.40 17.39 7.73
N LEU A 65 11.11 17.54 7.47
CA LEU A 65 10.50 18.73 6.85
C LEU A 65 9.98 19.74 7.86
N LYS A 66 10.04 19.41 9.17
CA LYS A 66 9.59 20.28 10.27
C LYS A 66 10.74 21.08 10.84
N GLU A 67 10.41 22.17 11.49
CA GLU A 67 11.34 22.98 12.32
C GLU A 67 11.72 22.25 13.62
N THR A 68 10.87 21.32 14.07
CA THR A 68 11.02 20.61 15.34
C THR A 68 11.57 19.20 15.10
N GLU A 69 12.14 18.63 16.14
CA GLU A 69 12.61 17.26 16.16
C GLU A 69 11.48 16.25 15.92
N ILE A 70 11.77 15.20 15.15
CA ILE A 70 10.90 14.06 14.93
C ILE A 70 11.66 12.76 15.17
N THR A 71 10.96 11.72 15.61
CA THR A 71 11.51 10.36 15.75
C THR A 71 10.89 9.44 14.69
N ILE A 72 11.73 8.69 13.98
CA ILE A 72 11.33 7.77 12.92
C ILE A 72 11.59 6.32 13.38
N ILE A 73 10.62 5.47 13.12
CA ILE A 73 10.70 4.01 13.36
C ILE A 73 10.80 3.33 12.00
N PRO A 74 11.97 2.77 11.64
CA PRO A 74 12.15 2.03 10.40
C PRO A 74 11.76 0.55 10.57
N SER A 75 11.21 -0.04 9.51
CA SER A 75 11.06 -1.48 9.38
C SER A 75 11.17 -1.87 7.90
N PHE A 76 11.53 -3.11 7.64
CA PHE A 76 11.46 -3.69 6.31
C PHE A 76 10.50 -4.87 6.35
N ASN A 77 9.51 -4.86 5.46
CA ASN A 77 8.45 -5.86 5.45
C ASN A 77 8.21 -6.36 4.03
N ARG A 78 7.80 -7.61 3.91
CA ARG A 78 7.35 -8.20 2.65
C ARG A 78 6.12 -7.45 2.11
N ALA A 79 6.03 -7.31 0.79
CA ALA A 79 4.84 -6.81 0.13
C ALA A 79 3.65 -7.73 0.40
N LYS A 80 2.53 -7.17 0.82
CA LYS A 80 1.28 -7.89 1.10
C LYS A 80 0.10 -7.19 0.44
N THR A 81 -0.94 -7.96 0.16
CA THR A 81 -2.20 -7.41 -0.33
C THR A 81 -3.16 -7.26 0.85
N ASN A 82 -3.70 -6.09 1.07
CA ASN A 82 -4.66 -5.86 2.15
C ASN A 82 -6.10 -6.24 1.77
N GLN A 83 -7.01 -6.19 2.74
CA GLN A 83 -8.42 -6.58 2.57
C GLN A 83 -9.21 -5.72 1.56
N LEU A 84 -8.65 -4.61 1.11
CA LEU A 84 -9.24 -3.76 0.06
C LEU A 84 -8.59 -3.99 -1.31
N GLY A 85 -7.69 -4.97 -1.43
CA GLY A 85 -7.00 -5.28 -2.68
C GLY A 85 -5.92 -4.26 -3.05
N VAL A 86 -5.26 -3.67 -2.05
CA VAL A 86 -4.15 -2.72 -2.23
C VAL A 86 -2.86 -3.36 -1.72
N VAL A 87 -1.79 -3.23 -2.48
CA VAL A 87 -0.45 -3.67 -2.04
C VAL A 87 0.11 -2.66 -1.05
N GLU A 88 0.67 -3.17 0.05
CA GLU A 88 1.27 -2.37 1.11
C GLU A 88 2.51 -3.04 1.72
N TYR A 89 3.31 -2.26 2.46
CA TYR A 89 4.56 -2.67 3.06
C TYR A 89 4.64 -2.34 4.56
N SER A 90 3.51 -2.01 5.18
CA SER A 90 3.45 -1.61 6.61
C SER A 90 3.78 -2.74 7.59
N GLY A 91 3.72 -4.00 7.14
CA GLY A 91 3.83 -5.17 7.99
C GLY A 91 2.60 -5.46 8.86
N ARG A 92 1.56 -4.63 8.81
CA ARG A 92 0.38 -4.74 9.68
C ARG A 92 -0.63 -5.76 9.21
N ASN A 93 -0.72 -6.02 7.90
CA ASN A 93 -1.68 -6.97 7.38
C ASN A 93 -1.22 -8.41 7.57
N GLN A 94 -2.15 -9.24 7.99
CA GLN A 94 -1.96 -10.69 7.98
C GLN A 94 -2.12 -11.17 6.53
N ASP A 95 -1.23 -12.04 6.14
CA ASP A 95 -1.20 -12.67 4.84
C ASP A 95 -1.16 -14.18 5.07
N HIS A 96 -1.83 -14.93 4.21
CA HIS A 96 -1.94 -16.38 4.29
C HIS A 96 -1.34 -17.05 3.05
N PRO A 97 -0.05 -16.82 2.72
CA PRO A 97 0.55 -17.50 1.58
C PRO A 97 0.67 -18.98 1.92
N ASN A 98 0.05 -19.83 1.12
CA ASN A 98 0.18 -21.29 1.28
C ASN A 98 1.59 -21.77 0.94
N ASN A 99 2.33 -21.01 0.14
CA ASN A 99 3.70 -21.31 -0.25
C ASN A 99 4.45 -20.03 -0.56
N LEU A 100 5.36 -19.63 0.31
CA LEU A 100 6.29 -18.53 0.08
C LEU A 100 7.67 -19.14 -0.29
N PRO A 101 8.02 -19.23 -1.59
CA PRO A 101 9.25 -19.89 -1.99
C PRO A 101 10.50 -19.18 -1.48
N ILE A 102 10.46 -17.86 -1.39
CA ILE A 102 11.56 -17.01 -0.90
C ILE A 102 10.99 -15.86 -0.09
N ASP A 103 11.54 -15.68 1.11
CA ASP A 103 11.15 -14.61 2.02
C ASP A 103 12.13 -13.44 1.91
N ILE A 104 11.68 -12.33 1.35
CA ILE A 104 12.50 -11.12 1.16
C ILE A 104 12.97 -10.53 2.50
N GLU A 105 12.24 -10.76 3.61
CA GLU A 105 12.63 -10.26 4.94
C GLU A 105 13.89 -10.96 5.49
N LYS A 106 14.28 -12.11 4.90
CA LYS A 106 15.55 -12.80 5.18
C LYS A 106 16.69 -12.36 4.27
N ILE A 107 16.37 -11.67 3.18
CA ILE A 107 17.30 -11.21 2.13
C ILE A 107 17.69 -9.76 2.36
N VAL A 108 16.73 -8.91 2.72
CA VAL A 108 16.94 -7.49 2.93
C VAL A 108 16.88 -7.17 4.42
N SER A 109 17.91 -6.50 4.91
CA SER A 109 18.00 -6.05 6.30
C SER A 109 18.17 -4.54 6.40
N VAL A 110 17.54 -3.96 7.42
CA VAL A 110 17.67 -2.55 7.83
C VAL A 110 17.87 -2.50 9.33
N ASP A 111 18.56 -1.48 9.82
CA ASP A 111 18.58 -1.20 11.26
C ASP A 111 17.16 -0.81 11.71
N LYS A 112 16.58 -1.59 12.60
CA LYS A 112 15.22 -1.41 13.13
C LYS A 112 15.16 -0.45 14.34
N GLN A 113 16.31 0.06 14.79
CA GLN A 113 16.33 1.03 15.87
C GLN A 113 15.73 2.35 15.41
N LYS A 114 14.84 2.90 16.23
CA LYS A 114 14.31 4.24 15.99
C LYS A 114 15.43 5.27 16.07
N PHE A 115 15.31 6.30 15.29
CA PHE A 115 16.26 7.40 15.26
C PHE A 115 15.55 8.76 15.24
N THR A 116 16.22 9.75 15.75
CA THR A 116 15.72 11.13 15.83
C THR A 116 16.41 12.00 14.79
N LEU A 117 15.66 12.93 14.22
CA LEU A 117 16.14 13.97 13.31
C LEU A 117 15.77 15.34 13.89
N ALA A 118 16.76 16.20 14.08
CA ALA A 118 16.53 17.61 14.38
C ALA A 118 15.77 18.30 13.23
N GLY A 119 15.29 19.52 13.44
CA GLY A 119 14.64 20.31 12.38
C GLY A 119 15.51 20.39 11.14
N HIS A 120 14.95 20.01 9.96
CA HIS A 120 15.62 19.98 8.65
C HIS A 120 16.84 19.05 8.53
N GLU A 121 17.09 18.22 9.53
CA GLU A 121 18.17 17.23 9.46
C GLU A 121 17.90 16.14 8.43
N GLN A 122 18.99 15.64 7.83
CA GLN A 122 18.97 14.53 6.88
C GLN A 122 19.76 13.35 7.43
N LYS A 123 19.24 12.14 7.21
CA LYS A 123 19.93 10.90 7.56
C LYS A 123 19.83 9.88 6.43
N LYS A 124 20.94 9.24 6.12
CA LYS A 124 21.01 8.13 5.18
C LYS A 124 20.71 6.82 5.92
N ILE A 125 19.75 6.06 5.38
CA ILE A 125 19.36 4.75 5.89
C ILE A 125 19.85 3.69 4.89
N PRO A 126 20.82 2.85 5.27
CA PRO A 126 21.28 1.75 4.42
C PRO A 126 20.33 0.53 4.55
N LEU A 127 20.05 -0.11 3.41
CA LEU A 127 19.44 -1.43 3.34
C LEU A 127 20.47 -2.40 2.74
N THR A 128 20.81 -3.44 3.46
CA THR A 128 21.74 -4.47 2.99
C THR A 128 20.94 -5.61 2.37
N ILE A 129 21.31 -6.00 1.14
CA ILE A 129 20.74 -7.11 0.40
C ILE A 129 21.76 -8.24 0.35
N LYS A 130 21.32 -9.49 0.65
CA LYS A 130 22.08 -10.72 0.46
C LYS A 130 21.23 -11.66 -0.38
N MET A 131 21.52 -11.72 -1.70
CA MET A 131 20.75 -12.57 -2.60
C MET A 131 20.93 -14.05 -2.28
N PRO A 132 19.89 -14.89 -2.50
CA PRO A 132 20.02 -16.32 -2.36
C PRO A 132 21.03 -16.89 -3.37
N GLU A 133 21.66 -18.03 -3.02
CA GLU A 133 22.66 -18.70 -3.87
C GLU A 133 22.06 -19.30 -5.16
N LYS A 134 20.73 -19.46 -5.22
CA LYS A 134 20.02 -20.03 -6.36
C LYS A 134 19.18 -18.98 -7.06
N ASP A 135 19.12 -19.10 -8.38
CA ASP A 135 18.15 -18.37 -9.18
C ASP A 135 16.71 -18.68 -8.77
N PHE A 136 15.87 -17.70 -8.95
CA PHE A 136 14.42 -17.83 -8.85
C PHE A 136 13.73 -17.08 -10.00
N ASP A 137 12.55 -17.56 -10.34
CA ASP A 137 11.73 -16.92 -11.36
C ASP A 137 10.83 -15.84 -10.75
N GLY A 138 10.59 -14.79 -11.54
CA GLY A 138 9.69 -13.70 -11.17
C GLY A 138 10.31 -12.67 -10.24
N VAL A 139 9.47 -12.07 -9.39
CA VAL A 139 9.81 -10.95 -8.51
C VAL A 139 9.53 -11.30 -7.06
N ILE A 140 10.51 -11.13 -6.19
CA ILE A 140 10.27 -11.02 -4.75
C ILE A 140 10.21 -9.55 -4.36
N ALA A 141 9.29 -9.20 -3.47
CA ALA A 141 8.95 -7.82 -3.19
C ALA A 141 8.78 -7.55 -1.71
N GLY A 142 9.33 -6.44 -1.29
CA GLY A 142 9.18 -5.86 0.05
C GLY A 142 9.31 -4.35 0.00
N GLY A 143 9.35 -3.72 1.16
CA GLY A 143 9.53 -2.28 1.24
C GLY A 143 10.06 -1.81 2.56
N LEU A 144 10.84 -0.75 2.51
CA LEU A 144 11.19 0.05 3.67
C LEU A 144 9.94 0.82 4.10
N TYR A 145 9.50 0.60 5.31
CA TYR A 145 8.42 1.34 5.96
C TYR A 145 9.02 2.24 7.03
N LEU A 146 8.82 3.53 6.88
CA LEU A 146 9.26 4.56 7.83
C LEU A 146 8.01 5.18 8.44
N GLN A 147 7.92 5.20 9.76
CA GLN A 147 6.79 5.77 10.47
C GLN A 147 7.27 6.79 11.50
N GLU A 148 6.66 7.97 11.54
CA GLU A 148 6.86 8.90 12.65
C GLU A 148 6.34 8.29 13.96
N GLU A 149 7.12 8.38 15.02
CA GLU A 149 6.69 7.90 16.35
C GLU A 149 5.51 8.74 16.84
N PRO A 150 4.39 8.12 17.23
CA PRO A 150 3.25 8.85 17.77
C PRO A 150 3.63 9.67 19.02
N LYS A 151 3.22 10.93 19.10
CA LYS A 151 3.43 11.77 20.29
C LYS A 151 2.55 11.27 21.43
N LYS A 152 3.11 11.10 22.63
CA LYS A 152 2.40 10.55 23.79
C LYS A 152 1.40 11.49 24.44
N ASP A 153 1.57 12.82 24.27
CA ASP A 153 0.88 13.84 25.07
C ASP A 153 -0.11 14.70 24.25
N ILE A 154 -0.73 14.15 23.21
CA ILE A 154 -1.77 14.90 22.49
C ILE A 154 -3.11 14.71 23.18
N GLN A 155 -3.65 15.83 23.72
CA GLN A 155 -5.05 15.87 24.16
C GLN A 155 -5.97 15.82 22.93
N GLY A 156 -6.70 14.71 22.76
CA GLY A 156 -7.65 14.50 21.67
C GLY A 156 -7.73 13.04 21.23
N ASN A 157 -8.82 12.67 20.56
CA ASN A 157 -9.10 11.29 20.18
C ASN A 157 -8.48 10.88 18.81
N ILE A 158 -7.92 11.80 18.05
CA ILE A 158 -7.35 11.57 16.71
C ILE A 158 -5.93 12.11 16.66
N GLN A 159 -5.00 11.24 16.29
CA GLN A 159 -3.62 11.58 16.03
C GLN A 159 -3.26 11.24 14.58
N HIS A 160 -2.73 12.20 13.84
CA HIS A 160 -2.15 11.96 12.52
C HIS A 160 -0.71 11.49 12.66
N VAL A 161 -0.43 10.30 12.16
CA VAL A 161 0.92 9.72 12.11
C VAL A 161 1.33 9.61 10.65
N PHE A 162 2.40 10.30 10.28
CA PHE A 162 2.92 10.25 8.93
C PHE A 162 3.78 9.00 8.74
N SER A 163 3.66 8.37 7.58
CA SER A 163 4.49 7.24 7.19
C SER A 163 4.85 7.29 5.70
N ARG A 164 5.95 6.64 5.35
CA ARG A 164 6.46 6.55 3.98
C ARG A 164 6.84 5.12 3.66
N GLU A 165 6.47 4.64 2.48
CA GLU A 165 6.82 3.32 1.97
C GLU A 165 7.70 3.46 0.73
N ILE A 166 8.79 2.70 0.67
CA ILE A 166 9.67 2.62 -0.49
C ILE A 166 9.82 1.15 -0.87
N ALA A 167 9.24 0.77 -2.00
CA ALA A 167 9.28 -0.61 -2.46
C ALA A 167 10.69 -1.02 -2.92
N VAL A 168 11.00 -2.30 -2.70
CA VAL A 168 12.20 -2.99 -3.16
C VAL A 168 11.76 -4.24 -3.89
N LEU A 169 12.02 -4.29 -5.19
CA LEU A 169 11.74 -5.42 -6.07
C LEU A 169 13.06 -6.06 -6.47
N LEU A 170 13.19 -7.36 -6.23
CA LEU A 170 14.40 -8.12 -6.53
C LEU A 170 14.08 -9.25 -7.51
N LYS A 171 14.97 -9.43 -8.49
CA LYS A 171 14.92 -10.46 -9.53
C LYS A 171 16.32 -11.03 -9.72
N THR A 172 16.41 -12.32 -10.02
CA THR A 172 17.66 -12.92 -10.53
C THR A 172 17.65 -13.00 -12.05
N GLN A 173 16.46 -13.18 -12.66
CA GLN A 173 16.26 -13.32 -14.09
C GLN A 173 15.19 -12.34 -14.59
N LEU A 174 15.20 -12.05 -15.90
CA LEU A 174 14.20 -11.19 -16.56
C LEU A 174 12.99 -11.98 -17.08
N ASN A 175 12.82 -13.23 -16.67
CA ASN A 175 11.68 -14.06 -17.08
C ASN A 175 10.37 -13.41 -16.63
N LYS A 176 9.48 -13.16 -17.60
CA LYS A 176 8.16 -12.61 -17.30
C LYS A 176 7.23 -13.73 -16.85
N ILE A 177 6.89 -13.72 -15.55
CA ILE A 177 5.84 -14.56 -14.97
C ILE A 177 4.55 -13.76 -14.91
N GLN A 178 3.44 -14.40 -15.26
CA GLN A 178 2.10 -13.80 -15.11
C GLN A 178 1.57 -14.08 -13.69
N PRO A 179 0.83 -13.14 -13.08
CA PRO A 179 0.12 -13.41 -11.84
C PRO A 179 -0.92 -14.52 -12.06
N ASN A 180 -1.10 -15.37 -11.06
CA ASN A 180 -2.11 -16.43 -11.07
C ASN A 180 -3.00 -16.28 -9.84
N LEU A 181 -4.27 -15.94 -10.05
CA LEU A 181 -5.22 -15.74 -8.98
C LEU A 181 -6.02 -17.01 -8.69
N GLU A 182 -6.32 -17.23 -7.41
CA GLU A 182 -7.19 -18.30 -6.95
C GLU A 182 -8.18 -17.77 -5.92
N LEU A 183 -9.48 -18.08 -6.14
CA LEU A 183 -10.54 -17.82 -5.16
C LEU A 183 -10.72 -19.08 -4.30
N LYS A 184 -10.21 -19.06 -3.07
CA LYS A 184 -10.18 -20.23 -2.18
C LYS A 184 -11.46 -20.39 -1.39
N LYS A 185 -12.05 -19.30 -0.93
CA LYS A 185 -13.19 -19.32 -0.02
C LYS A 185 -14.03 -18.05 -0.13
N ALA A 186 -15.33 -18.18 0.13
CA ALA A 186 -16.21 -17.06 0.44
C ALA A 186 -17.00 -17.36 1.72
N ALA A 187 -17.19 -16.36 2.57
CA ALA A 187 -17.97 -16.50 3.80
C ALA A 187 -18.54 -15.16 4.24
N PRO A 188 -19.70 -15.15 4.92
CA PRO A 188 -20.21 -13.94 5.55
C PRO A 188 -19.31 -13.51 6.69
N THR A 189 -19.19 -12.19 6.89
CA THR A 189 -18.45 -11.58 7.99
C THR A 189 -19.06 -10.23 8.36
N GLN A 190 -18.66 -9.71 9.52
CA GLN A 190 -19.03 -8.36 9.93
C GLN A 190 -17.77 -7.62 10.38
N ILE A 191 -17.52 -6.45 9.81
CA ILE A 191 -16.39 -5.60 10.13
C ILE A 191 -16.91 -4.21 10.49
N ASN A 192 -16.55 -3.71 11.67
CA ASN A 192 -16.97 -2.38 12.16
C ASN A 192 -18.48 -2.17 12.00
N GLN A 193 -19.28 -3.16 12.43
CA GLN A 193 -20.76 -3.17 12.35
C GLN A 193 -21.31 -3.11 10.92
N ARG A 194 -20.50 -3.39 9.91
CA ARG A 194 -20.93 -3.47 8.51
C ARG A 194 -20.88 -4.91 8.03
N ASN A 195 -21.97 -5.36 7.43
CA ASN A 195 -22.03 -6.68 6.81
C ASN A 195 -21.19 -6.73 5.54
N ALA A 196 -20.44 -7.82 5.38
CA ALA A 196 -19.59 -8.05 4.21
C ALA A 196 -19.52 -9.54 3.88
N ILE A 197 -19.17 -9.86 2.64
CA ILE A 197 -18.67 -11.18 2.26
C ILE A 197 -17.15 -11.10 2.18
N LYS A 198 -16.50 -11.99 2.90
CA LYS A 198 -15.07 -12.19 2.90
C LYS A 198 -14.71 -13.20 1.80
N ALA A 199 -13.99 -12.76 0.77
CA ALA A 199 -13.49 -13.60 -0.31
C ALA A 199 -11.98 -13.81 -0.14
N THR A 200 -11.55 -15.02 0.17
CA THR A 200 -10.12 -15.37 0.25
C THR A 200 -9.56 -15.55 -1.15
N LEU A 201 -8.78 -14.58 -1.58
CA LEU A 201 -8.11 -14.52 -2.87
C LEU A 201 -6.60 -14.66 -2.68
N GLU A 202 -5.93 -15.42 -3.55
CA GLU A 202 -4.48 -15.61 -3.53
C GLU A 202 -3.88 -15.37 -4.92
N ASN A 203 -2.78 -14.64 -4.97
CA ASN A 203 -1.86 -14.63 -6.11
C ASN A 203 -0.73 -15.62 -5.81
N THR A 204 -0.76 -16.75 -6.48
CA THR A 204 0.17 -17.87 -6.20
C THR A 204 1.51 -17.73 -6.91
N ASN A 205 1.65 -16.74 -7.80
CA ASN A 205 2.87 -16.55 -8.59
C ASN A 205 3.70 -15.35 -8.11
N ALA A 206 5.01 -15.43 -8.37
CA ALA A 206 5.99 -14.39 -8.08
C ALA A 206 5.89 -13.22 -9.09
N ALA A 207 4.72 -12.65 -9.24
CA ALA A 207 4.44 -11.55 -10.16
C ALA A 207 3.41 -10.59 -9.57
N TYR A 208 3.59 -9.29 -9.78
CA TYR A 208 2.57 -8.29 -9.43
C TYR A 208 1.37 -8.38 -10.37
N LEU A 209 0.19 -8.26 -9.79
CA LEU A 209 -1.00 -7.86 -10.52
C LEU A 209 -1.25 -6.38 -10.25
N SER A 210 -1.03 -5.54 -11.24
CA SER A 210 -1.20 -4.09 -11.13
C SER A 210 -2.29 -3.58 -12.06
N SER A 211 -2.89 -2.44 -11.71
CA SER A 211 -3.86 -1.74 -12.55
C SER A 211 -5.01 -2.64 -13.04
N ALA A 212 -5.45 -3.58 -12.20
CA ALA A 212 -6.56 -4.46 -12.50
C ALA A 212 -7.86 -3.94 -11.87
N ARG A 213 -8.96 -4.46 -12.36
CA ARG A 213 -10.30 -4.26 -11.77
C ARG A 213 -10.89 -5.62 -11.43
N ILE A 214 -11.44 -5.73 -10.23
CA ILE A 214 -12.28 -6.86 -9.84
C ILE A 214 -13.75 -6.47 -10.07
N HIS A 215 -14.44 -7.26 -10.87
CA HIS A 215 -15.90 -7.26 -10.95
C HIS A 215 -16.40 -8.47 -10.15
N TYR A 216 -17.38 -8.25 -9.29
CA TYR A 216 -18.00 -9.32 -8.53
C TYR A 216 -19.53 -9.31 -8.65
N GLU A 217 -20.11 -10.50 -8.65
CA GLU A 217 -21.55 -10.73 -8.58
C GLU A 217 -21.83 -11.76 -7.50
N ILE A 218 -22.80 -11.45 -6.62
CA ILE A 218 -23.33 -12.38 -5.63
C ILE A 218 -24.77 -12.70 -6.01
N LYS A 219 -25.05 -13.99 -6.23
CA LYS A 219 -26.40 -14.50 -6.53
C LYS A 219 -26.85 -15.44 -5.42
N LYS A 220 -28.10 -15.31 -4.98
CA LYS A 220 -28.76 -16.33 -4.15
C LYS A 220 -29.15 -17.50 -5.07
N GLU A 221 -29.00 -18.73 -4.59
CA GLU A 221 -29.40 -19.91 -5.32
C GLU A 221 -30.85 -19.80 -5.79
N GLN A 222 -31.15 -20.25 -7.01
CA GLN A 222 -32.45 -20.16 -7.69
C GLN A 222 -32.90 -18.74 -8.08
N GLN A 223 -32.13 -17.68 -7.81
CA GLN A 223 -32.42 -16.35 -8.30
C GLN A 223 -31.65 -16.03 -9.59
N GLN A 224 -32.34 -15.42 -10.58
CA GLN A 224 -31.71 -15.02 -11.84
C GLN A 224 -30.91 -13.73 -11.68
N THR A 225 -31.41 -12.78 -10.90
CA THR A 225 -30.76 -11.49 -10.68
C THR A 225 -29.77 -11.55 -9.52
N PRO A 226 -28.57 -10.93 -9.66
CA PRO A 226 -27.64 -10.78 -8.56
C PRO A 226 -28.25 -9.95 -7.42
N VAL A 227 -28.00 -10.36 -6.18
CA VAL A 227 -28.36 -9.57 -4.99
C VAL A 227 -27.37 -8.42 -4.78
N LEU A 228 -26.13 -8.57 -5.27
CA LEU A 228 -25.10 -7.55 -5.23
C LEU A 228 -24.17 -7.69 -6.44
N THR A 229 -23.80 -6.56 -7.02
CA THR A 229 -22.74 -6.46 -8.03
C THR A 229 -21.86 -5.26 -7.72
N GLY A 230 -20.61 -5.34 -8.11
CA GLY A 230 -19.72 -4.19 -7.97
C GLY A 230 -18.44 -4.33 -8.81
N THR A 231 -17.75 -3.21 -8.99
CA THR A 231 -16.46 -3.18 -9.68
C THR A 231 -15.53 -2.22 -8.98
N GLN A 232 -14.36 -2.71 -8.54
CA GLN A 232 -13.37 -1.96 -7.79
C GLN A 232 -11.97 -2.13 -8.41
N PRO A 233 -11.07 -1.16 -8.25
CA PRO A 233 -9.66 -1.37 -8.54
C PRO A 233 -9.10 -2.44 -7.61
N ILE A 234 -8.15 -3.24 -8.11
CA ILE A 234 -7.46 -4.25 -7.29
C ILE A 234 -6.02 -4.42 -7.78
N SER A 235 -5.14 -4.71 -6.84
CA SER A 235 -3.75 -5.07 -7.10
C SER A 235 -3.35 -6.22 -6.18
N PHE A 236 -2.42 -7.05 -6.60
CA PHE A 236 -1.84 -8.11 -5.76
C PHE A 236 -0.33 -8.06 -5.76
N ALA A 237 0.24 -8.19 -4.58
CA ALA A 237 1.66 -8.46 -4.42
C ALA A 237 2.01 -9.88 -4.91
N PRO A 238 3.28 -10.13 -5.28
CA PRO A 238 3.76 -11.47 -5.59
C PRO A 238 3.57 -12.43 -4.40
N ASN A 239 3.11 -13.66 -4.66
CA ASN A 239 2.92 -14.71 -3.66
C ASN A 239 2.16 -14.20 -2.41
N SER A 240 1.06 -13.47 -2.60
CA SER A 240 0.31 -12.83 -1.52
C SER A 240 -1.17 -13.22 -1.59
N GLY A 241 -1.77 -13.46 -0.44
CA GLY A 241 -3.20 -13.70 -0.30
C GLY A 241 -3.88 -12.60 0.52
N THR A 242 -5.18 -12.47 0.36
CA THR A 242 -5.98 -11.55 1.15
C THR A 242 -7.40 -12.08 1.37
N ASP A 243 -7.97 -11.73 2.50
CA ASP A 243 -9.40 -11.84 2.78
C ASP A 243 -10.11 -10.57 2.26
N TYR A 244 -10.32 -10.49 0.95
CA TYR A 244 -10.95 -9.34 0.29
C TYR A 244 -12.38 -9.12 0.76
N LEU A 245 -12.71 -7.89 1.15
CA LEU A 245 -14.00 -7.53 1.72
C LEU A 245 -14.95 -6.94 0.66
N ILE A 246 -16.09 -7.60 0.46
CA ILE A 246 -17.21 -7.12 -0.35
C ILE A 246 -18.30 -6.66 0.58
N PHE A 247 -18.42 -5.34 0.81
CA PHE A 247 -19.44 -4.78 1.69
C PHE A 247 -20.82 -4.85 1.06
N LEU A 248 -21.86 -5.17 1.89
CA LEU A 248 -23.25 -5.34 1.43
C LEU A 248 -24.04 -4.03 1.36
N GLU A 249 -23.40 -2.87 1.46
CA GLU A 249 -24.05 -1.55 1.29
C GLU A 249 -25.30 -1.35 2.18
N GLY A 250 -25.23 -1.83 3.42
CA GLY A 250 -26.35 -1.75 4.39
C GLY A 250 -27.41 -2.84 4.26
N LYS A 251 -27.29 -3.77 3.31
CA LYS A 251 -28.20 -4.91 3.21
C LYS A 251 -27.97 -5.90 4.35
N GLU A 252 -29.04 -6.54 4.79
CA GLU A 252 -28.98 -7.62 5.78
C GLU A 252 -28.54 -8.93 5.13
N PHE A 253 -27.97 -9.81 5.95
CA PHE A 253 -27.75 -11.18 5.55
C PHE A 253 -29.05 -11.96 5.64
N GLU A 254 -29.45 -12.59 4.54
CA GLU A 254 -30.55 -13.55 4.52
C GLU A 254 -29.97 -14.98 4.54
N PRO A 255 -30.49 -15.89 5.35
CA PRO A 255 -30.08 -17.29 5.28
C PRO A 255 -30.29 -17.90 3.90
N GLY A 256 -29.35 -18.77 3.51
CA GLY A 256 -29.44 -19.47 2.24
C GLY A 256 -28.09 -19.74 1.60
N THR A 257 -28.12 -20.41 0.44
CA THR A 257 -26.94 -20.70 -0.39
C THR A 257 -26.76 -19.60 -1.43
N TYR A 258 -25.53 -19.17 -1.60
CA TYR A 258 -25.12 -18.12 -2.53
C TYR A 258 -23.97 -18.56 -3.39
N GLN A 259 -23.84 -17.93 -4.55
CA GLN A 259 -22.68 -18.05 -5.40
C GLN A 259 -22.03 -16.67 -5.54
N LEU A 260 -20.73 -16.60 -5.23
CA LEU A 260 -19.87 -15.48 -5.57
C LEU A 260 -19.16 -15.78 -6.89
N MET A 261 -19.34 -14.92 -7.88
CA MET A 261 -18.52 -14.86 -9.08
C MET A 261 -17.57 -13.68 -8.99
N THR A 262 -16.29 -13.88 -9.28
CA THR A 262 -15.29 -12.83 -9.40
C THR A 262 -14.66 -12.87 -10.78
N ASN A 263 -14.52 -11.72 -11.42
CA ASN A 263 -13.77 -11.53 -12.65
C ASN A 263 -12.71 -10.45 -12.42
N VAL A 264 -11.44 -10.77 -12.57
CA VAL A 264 -10.33 -9.83 -12.45
C VAL A 264 -9.68 -9.63 -13.80
N LYS A 265 -9.62 -8.38 -14.25
CA LYS A 265 -9.16 -8.04 -15.58
C LYS A 265 -8.24 -6.82 -15.57
N ASN A 266 -7.17 -6.90 -16.37
CA ASN A 266 -6.37 -5.77 -16.82
C ASN A 266 -6.01 -5.96 -18.32
N LYS A 267 -4.94 -5.31 -18.81
CA LYS A 267 -4.48 -5.46 -20.20
C LYS A 267 -3.89 -6.84 -20.51
N GLU A 268 -3.39 -7.56 -19.50
CA GLU A 268 -2.61 -8.80 -19.65
C GLU A 268 -3.40 -10.05 -19.23
N ILE A 269 -4.30 -9.91 -18.26
CA ILE A 269 -5.08 -11.05 -17.74
C ILE A 269 -6.58 -10.79 -17.80
N ASN A 270 -7.33 -11.87 -17.96
CA ASN A 270 -8.78 -11.94 -17.76
C ASN A 270 -9.08 -13.25 -17.02
N TRP A 271 -9.15 -13.15 -15.70
CA TRP A 271 -9.33 -14.29 -14.80
C TRP A 271 -10.74 -14.27 -14.23
N GLN A 272 -11.38 -15.44 -14.16
CA GLN A 272 -12.73 -15.59 -13.61
C GLN A 272 -12.84 -16.88 -12.80
N GLN A 273 -13.42 -16.79 -11.62
CA GLN A 273 -13.79 -17.94 -10.79
C GLN A 273 -15.13 -17.73 -10.09
N LYS A 274 -15.74 -18.87 -9.69
CA LYS A 274 -16.98 -18.93 -8.94
C LYS A 274 -16.81 -19.84 -7.73
N ILE A 275 -17.44 -19.49 -6.62
CA ILE A 275 -17.49 -20.32 -5.42
C ILE A 275 -18.85 -20.19 -4.75
N ASN A 276 -19.37 -21.31 -4.22
CA ASN A 276 -20.58 -21.29 -3.42
C ASN A 276 -20.26 -21.11 -1.94
N PHE A 277 -21.14 -20.44 -1.23
CA PHE A 277 -21.05 -20.25 0.22
C PHE A 277 -22.45 -20.19 0.84
N THR A 278 -22.54 -20.40 2.15
CA THR A 278 -23.80 -20.40 2.89
C THR A 278 -23.82 -19.30 3.93
N ILE A 279 -24.98 -18.70 4.08
CA ILE A 279 -25.32 -17.79 5.19
C ILE A 279 -26.36 -18.51 6.05
N SER A 280 -26.06 -18.68 7.34
CA SER A 280 -26.93 -19.38 8.32
C SER A 280 -27.62 -18.39 9.25
#